data_3ac4e323efcde3b7139196be83cc9810
#
_entry.id   3ac4e323efcde3b7139196be83cc9810
#
_cell.length_a   1.000
_cell.length_b   1.000
_cell.length_c   1.000
_cell.angle_alpha   90.00
_cell.angle_beta   90.00
_cell.angle_gamma   90.00
#
_symmetry.space_group_name_H-M   'P 1'
#
loop_
_entity.id
_entity.type
_entity.pdbx_description
1 polymer ?
#
loop_
_entity_poly.entity_id
_entity_poly.type
_entity_poly.pdbx_seq_one_letter_code
_entity_poly.pdbx_strand_id
1 'polypeptide(L)'
;MPIVLLTAWLLGPHHAILLVVFTAASAQIHLFPQGFGTADWKVTKPLIVGMFIGTALGTWLFTILAADWLLLLMGIVITLIVSMDRLRLLERLTKRIDLRARTVTSSLALFSGTVGTVSGGGGLYFLVVFLKLACESETSLRGTNLILSGFFILCRVLLLLPTGLITGQLLVEAALLLPAVFLGTWTGTRLFHRTEPRRFYDALQFLLLLAAVALMARGVAKLI
;
A
#
# COMPACT_ATOMS: atom_id res chain seq x y z
N MET A 1 0.22 -3.92 6.45
CA MET A 1 -1.14 -3.39 6.61
C MET A 1 -1.63 -3.41 8.07
N PRO A 2 -1.73 -4.53 8.83
CA PRO A 2 -2.27 -4.50 10.19
C PRO A 2 -1.55 -3.52 11.13
N ILE A 3 -0.22 -3.44 11.02
CA ILE A 3 0.59 -2.52 11.83
C ILE A 3 0.22 -1.06 11.58
N VAL A 4 0.00 -0.67 10.32
CA VAL A 4 -0.42 0.71 9.97
C VAL A 4 -1.73 1.07 10.65
N LEU A 5 -2.69 0.14 10.65
CA LEU A 5 -4.00 0.35 11.22
C LEU A 5 -3.94 0.48 12.75
N LEU A 6 -3.16 -0.39 13.40
CA LEU A 6 -2.95 -0.32 14.85
C LEU A 6 -2.23 0.98 15.25
N THR A 7 -1.20 1.36 14.51
CA THR A 7 -0.45 2.60 14.77
C THR A 7 -1.31 3.83 14.50
N ALA A 8 -2.15 3.82 13.45
CA ALA A 8 -3.09 4.89 13.15
C ALA A 8 -4.14 5.05 14.26
N TRP A 9 -4.55 3.93 14.86
CA TRP A 9 -5.47 3.96 15.99
C TRP A 9 -4.83 4.56 17.24
N LEU A 10 -3.55 4.28 17.52
CA LEU A 10 -2.84 4.75 18.72
C LEU A 10 -2.30 6.18 18.58
N LEU A 11 -1.56 6.45 17.51
CA LEU A 11 -0.77 7.68 17.31
C LEU A 11 -1.42 8.68 16.34
N GLY A 12 -2.54 8.32 15.75
CA GLY A 12 -3.19 9.10 14.71
C GLY A 12 -2.74 8.72 13.29
N PRO A 13 -3.61 8.97 12.29
CA PRO A 13 -3.40 8.45 10.93
C PRO A 13 -2.23 9.09 10.21
N HIS A 14 -2.02 10.39 10.35
CA HIS A 14 -0.91 11.10 9.70
C HIS A 14 0.44 10.56 10.17
N HIS A 15 0.63 10.50 11.49
CA HIS A 15 1.88 10.02 12.07
C HIS A 15 2.17 8.55 11.73
N ALA A 16 1.16 7.70 11.84
CA ALA A 16 1.27 6.28 11.49
C ALA A 16 1.68 6.05 10.04
N ILE A 17 1.03 6.76 9.11
CA ILE A 17 1.31 6.63 7.69
C ILE A 17 2.72 7.12 7.37
N LEU A 18 3.17 8.23 7.98
CA LEU A 18 4.53 8.73 7.80
C LEU A 18 5.57 7.74 8.32
N LEU A 19 5.40 7.20 9.52
CA LEU A 19 6.30 6.16 10.08
C LEU A 19 6.42 4.96 9.14
N VAL A 20 5.30 4.49 8.61
CA VAL A 20 5.28 3.34 7.68
C VAL A 20 5.98 3.69 6.35
N VAL A 21 5.83 4.89 5.84
CA VAL A 21 6.52 5.32 4.61
C VAL A 21 8.04 5.25 4.79
N PHE A 22 8.57 5.76 5.90
CA PHE A 22 10.02 5.74 6.14
C PHE A 22 10.57 4.35 6.43
N THR A 23 9.85 3.53 7.21
CA THR A 23 10.25 2.14 7.46
C THR A 23 10.17 1.29 6.18
N ALA A 24 9.16 1.52 5.33
CA ALA A 24 9.07 0.86 4.04
C ALA A 24 10.14 1.36 3.05
N ALA A 25 10.47 2.64 3.06
CA ALA A 25 11.54 3.19 2.24
C ALA A 25 12.88 2.50 2.53
N SER A 26 13.21 2.28 3.80
CA SER A 26 14.42 1.57 4.20
C SER A 26 14.48 0.14 3.64
N ALA A 27 13.37 -0.58 3.65
CA ALA A 27 13.29 -1.92 3.06
C ALA A 27 13.43 -1.88 1.52
N GLN A 28 12.87 -0.85 0.88
CA GLN A 28 12.90 -0.71 -0.58
C GLN A 28 14.29 -0.36 -1.12
N ILE A 29 15.14 0.30 -0.37
CA ILE A 29 16.54 0.57 -0.78
C ILE A 29 17.24 -0.73 -1.20
N HIS A 30 17.00 -1.81 -0.48
CA HIS A 30 17.59 -3.11 -0.77
C HIS A 30 16.83 -3.91 -1.84
N LEU A 31 15.50 -3.80 -1.88
CA LEU A 31 14.64 -4.61 -2.76
C LEU A 31 14.48 -4.02 -4.16
N PHE A 32 14.44 -2.69 -4.28
CA PHE A 32 14.21 -1.99 -5.53
C PHE A 32 15.22 -2.36 -6.63
N PRO A 33 16.56 -2.43 -6.37
CA PRO A 33 17.51 -2.81 -7.39
C PRO A 33 17.31 -4.22 -7.94
N GLN A 34 16.77 -5.15 -7.14
CA GLN A 34 16.54 -6.54 -7.54
C GLN A 34 15.46 -6.67 -8.64
N GLY A 35 14.60 -5.66 -8.76
CA GLY A 35 13.53 -5.65 -9.77
C GLY A 35 14.00 -5.32 -11.18
N PHE A 36 15.12 -4.59 -11.36
CA PHE A 36 15.51 -4.06 -12.67
C PHE A 36 15.75 -5.13 -13.74
N GLY A 37 16.36 -6.25 -13.36
CA GLY A 37 16.69 -7.34 -14.30
C GLY A 37 15.52 -8.23 -14.68
N THR A 38 14.43 -8.20 -13.92
CA THR A 38 13.30 -9.13 -14.08
C THR A 38 11.96 -8.45 -14.38
N ALA A 39 11.90 -7.13 -14.25
CA ALA A 39 10.69 -6.35 -14.50
C ALA A 39 10.27 -6.35 -15.97
N ASP A 40 8.96 -6.46 -16.21
CA ASP A 40 8.39 -6.23 -17.53
C ASP A 40 8.23 -4.72 -17.77
N TRP A 41 9.17 -4.14 -18.49
CA TRP A 41 9.19 -2.72 -18.77
C TRP A 41 8.06 -2.25 -19.70
N LYS A 42 7.44 -3.15 -20.48
CA LYS A 42 6.28 -2.81 -21.32
C LYS A 42 5.06 -2.51 -20.44
N VAL A 43 4.91 -3.26 -19.35
CA VAL A 43 3.84 -3.07 -18.37
C VAL A 43 4.22 -1.96 -17.37
N THR A 44 5.47 -1.90 -16.95
CA THR A 44 5.96 -0.98 -15.90
C THR A 44 5.88 0.48 -16.31
N LYS A 45 6.32 0.85 -17.53
CA LYS A 45 6.39 2.24 -17.98
C LYS A 45 5.05 2.99 -17.92
N PRO A 46 3.94 2.47 -18.49
CA PRO A 46 2.64 3.16 -18.40
C PRO A 46 2.10 3.24 -16.97
N LEU A 47 2.41 2.25 -16.14
CA LEU A 47 2.01 2.25 -14.73
C LEU A 47 2.74 3.31 -13.91
N ILE A 48 4.03 3.54 -14.16
CA ILE A 48 4.83 4.57 -13.47
C ILE A 48 4.20 5.95 -13.64
N VAL A 49 3.78 6.30 -14.85
CA VAL A 49 3.19 7.62 -15.12
C VAL A 49 1.88 7.82 -14.36
N GLY A 50 0.97 6.86 -14.46
CA GLY A 50 -0.30 6.90 -13.73
C GLY A 50 -0.09 6.91 -12.20
N MET A 51 0.84 6.10 -11.73
CA MET A 51 1.18 6.01 -10.31
C MET A 51 1.78 7.30 -9.76
N PHE A 52 2.65 7.99 -10.54
CA PHE A 52 3.21 9.28 -10.14
C PHE A 52 2.10 10.32 -9.92
N ILE A 53 1.21 10.47 -10.90
CA ILE A 53 0.07 11.40 -10.81
C ILE A 53 -0.84 11.01 -9.64
N GLY A 54 -1.15 9.71 -9.50
CA GLY A 54 -1.98 9.21 -8.40
C GLY A 54 -1.35 9.44 -7.02
N THR A 55 -0.03 9.22 -6.91
CA THR A 55 0.68 9.48 -5.65
C THR A 55 0.72 10.97 -5.32
N ALA A 56 0.89 11.83 -6.30
CA ALA A 56 0.85 13.29 -6.12
C ALA A 56 -0.53 13.76 -5.63
N LEU A 57 -1.60 13.32 -6.29
CA LEU A 57 -2.98 13.60 -5.88
C LEU A 57 -3.27 13.02 -4.48
N GLY A 58 -2.86 11.79 -4.22
CA GLY A 58 -3.05 11.16 -2.92
C GLY A 58 -2.26 11.84 -1.81
N THR A 59 -1.05 12.33 -2.08
CA THR A 59 -0.26 13.09 -1.10
C THR A 59 -0.92 14.44 -0.81
N TRP A 60 -1.40 15.13 -1.84
CA TRP A 60 -2.16 16.37 -1.66
C TRP A 60 -3.41 16.14 -0.81
N LEU A 61 -4.22 15.14 -1.13
CA LEU A 61 -5.38 14.75 -0.31
C LEU A 61 -4.98 14.41 1.12
N PHE A 62 -3.90 13.66 1.31
CA PHE A 62 -3.38 13.29 2.62
C PHE A 62 -2.99 14.51 3.47
N THR A 63 -2.47 15.58 2.86
CA THR A 63 -2.05 16.79 3.58
C THR A 63 -3.21 17.70 3.96
N ILE A 64 -4.28 17.74 3.17
CA ILE A 64 -5.43 18.62 3.42
C ILE A 64 -6.54 17.97 4.25
N LEU A 65 -6.62 16.62 4.25
CA LEU A 65 -7.67 15.92 5.00
C LEU A 65 -7.40 15.99 6.50
N ALA A 66 -8.42 16.33 7.28
CA ALA A 66 -8.38 16.21 8.72
C ALA A 66 -8.20 14.73 9.14
N ALA A 67 -7.57 14.51 10.30
CA ALA A 67 -7.23 13.19 10.80
C ALA A 67 -8.44 12.23 10.88
N ASP A 68 -9.60 12.74 11.24
CA ASP A 68 -10.81 11.96 11.43
C ASP A 68 -11.40 11.46 10.09
N TRP A 69 -11.39 12.31 9.06
CA TRP A 69 -11.74 11.93 7.69
C TRP A 69 -10.76 10.91 7.11
N LEU A 70 -9.47 11.07 7.43
CA LEU A 70 -8.45 10.14 6.98
C LEU A 70 -8.63 8.75 7.59
N LEU A 71 -8.97 8.68 8.90
CA LEU A 71 -9.30 7.41 9.58
C LEU A 71 -10.49 6.71 8.92
N LEU A 72 -11.54 7.46 8.64
CA LEU A 72 -12.76 6.95 8.01
C LEU A 72 -12.46 6.43 6.59
N LEU A 73 -11.75 7.22 5.79
CA LEU A 73 -11.34 6.82 4.44
C LEU A 73 -10.45 5.57 4.44
N MET A 74 -9.46 5.51 5.34
CA MET A 74 -8.61 4.32 5.49
C MET A 74 -9.45 3.07 5.79
N GLY A 75 -10.37 3.17 6.74
CA GLY A 75 -11.26 2.08 7.11
C GLY A 75 -12.15 1.63 5.94
N ILE A 76 -12.79 2.57 5.25
CA ILE A 76 -13.63 2.28 4.08
C ILE A 76 -12.82 1.59 2.97
N VAL A 77 -11.69 2.17 2.60
CA VAL A 77 -10.84 1.65 1.54
C VAL A 77 -10.37 0.23 1.85
N ILE A 78 -9.92 -0.03 3.07
CA ILE A 78 -9.42 -1.36 3.45
C ILE A 78 -10.56 -2.37 3.49
N THR A 79 -11.73 -1.99 4.03
CA THR A 79 -12.92 -2.85 4.02
C THR A 79 -13.33 -3.20 2.59
N LEU A 80 -13.31 -2.21 1.70
CA LEU A 80 -13.65 -2.41 0.29
C LEU A 80 -12.64 -3.34 -0.39
N ILE A 81 -11.34 -3.14 -0.18
CA ILE A 81 -10.29 -3.99 -0.73
C ILE A 81 -10.45 -5.44 -0.27
N VAL A 82 -10.61 -5.66 1.03
CA VAL A 82 -10.73 -7.01 1.59
C VAL A 82 -12.03 -7.69 1.12
N SER A 83 -13.13 -6.93 1.02
CA SER A 83 -14.40 -7.45 0.51
C SER A 83 -14.31 -7.82 -0.97
N MET A 84 -13.69 -6.96 -1.80
CA MET A 84 -13.48 -7.24 -3.23
C MET A 84 -12.59 -8.46 -3.45
N ASP A 85 -11.56 -8.62 -2.63
CA ASP A 85 -10.68 -9.79 -2.68
C ASP A 85 -11.43 -11.06 -2.32
N ARG A 86 -12.17 -11.06 -1.22
CA ARG A 86 -12.94 -12.23 -0.75
C ARG A 86 -14.01 -12.67 -1.75
N LEU A 87 -14.65 -11.71 -2.42
CA LEU A 87 -15.66 -11.96 -3.45
C LEU A 87 -15.07 -12.25 -4.83
N ARG A 88 -13.73 -12.22 -4.96
CA ARG A 88 -12.99 -12.35 -6.24
C ARG A 88 -13.52 -11.41 -7.33
N LEU A 89 -14.06 -10.26 -6.91
CA LEU A 89 -14.64 -9.28 -7.82
C LEU A 89 -13.60 -8.71 -8.78
N LEU A 90 -12.38 -8.48 -8.29
CA LEU A 90 -11.28 -7.99 -9.12
C LEU A 90 -10.94 -8.95 -10.25
N GLU A 91 -10.87 -10.25 -9.98
CA GLU A 91 -10.60 -11.27 -11.02
C GLU A 91 -11.74 -11.33 -12.06
N ARG A 92 -12.98 -11.09 -11.63
CA ARG A 92 -14.15 -11.09 -12.54
C ARG A 92 -14.19 -9.82 -13.40
N LEU A 93 -13.90 -8.66 -12.81
CA LEU A 93 -13.86 -7.37 -13.50
C LEU A 93 -12.73 -7.32 -14.54
N THR A 94 -11.56 -7.80 -14.18
CA THR A 94 -10.39 -7.80 -15.06
C THR A 94 -10.53 -8.73 -16.25
N LYS A 95 -11.30 -9.81 -16.15
CA LYS A 95 -11.59 -10.69 -17.29
C LYS A 95 -12.42 -10.00 -18.39
N ARG A 96 -13.13 -8.91 -18.08
CA ARG A 96 -14.00 -8.18 -19.02
C ARG A 96 -13.35 -6.93 -19.61
N ILE A 97 -12.17 -6.56 -19.14
CA ILE A 97 -11.50 -5.32 -19.50
C ILE A 97 -10.23 -5.68 -20.27
N ASP A 98 -9.98 -5.01 -21.39
CA ASP A 98 -8.71 -5.16 -22.10
C ASP A 98 -7.59 -4.50 -21.28
N LEU A 99 -6.88 -5.34 -20.51
CA LEU A 99 -5.81 -4.94 -19.61
C LEU A 99 -4.57 -4.40 -20.34
N ARG A 100 -4.48 -4.59 -21.68
CA ARG A 100 -3.39 -4.07 -22.49
C ARG A 100 -3.65 -2.64 -23.00
N ALA A 101 -4.88 -2.15 -22.87
CA ALA A 101 -5.20 -0.78 -23.20
C ALA A 101 -4.45 0.20 -22.29
N ARG A 102 -3.63 1.05 -22.87
CA ARG A 102 -2.76 2.01 -22.15
C ARG A 102 -3.57 2.92 -21.21
N THR A 103 -4.76 3.30 -21.62
CA THR A 103 -5.68 4.11 -20.81
C THR A 103 -6.14 3.40 -19.55
N VAL A 104 -6.52 2.12 -19.65
CA VAL A 104 -6.94 1.30 -18.52
C VAL A 104 -5.80 1.11 -17.52
N THR A 105 -4.61 0.79 -18.04
CA THR A 105 -3.40 0.61 -17.23
C THR A 105 -3.04 1.89 -16.47
N SER A 106 -3.05 3.04 -17.14
CA SER A 106 -2.72 4.33 -16.50
C SER A 106 -3.78 4.76 -15.50
N SER A 107 -5.07 4.57 -15.78
CA SER A 107 -6.17 4.88 -14.86
C SER A 107 -6.13 4.03 -13.62
N LEU A 108 -5.84 2.73 -13.76
CA LEU A 108 -5.68 1.82 -12.64
C LEU A 108 -4.49 2.22 -11.75
N ALA A 109 -3.37 2.58 -12.37
CA ALA A 109 -2.19 3.04 -11.66
C ALA A 109 -2.44 4.36 -10.91
N LEU A 110 -3.14 5.31 -11.54
CA LEU A 110 -3.56 6.56 -10.92
C LEU A 110 -4.44 6.28 -9.69
N PHE A 111 -5.47 5.48 -9.85
CA PHE A 111 -6.36 5.08 -8.76
C PHE A 111 -5.60 4.38 -7.64
N SER A 112 -4.77 3.40 -8.00
CA SER A 112 -3.95 2.63 -7.06
C SER A 112 -2.95 3.50 -6.30
N GLY A 113 -2.32 4.48 -6.97
CA GLY A 113 -1.42 5.45 -6.36
C GLY A 113 -2.14 6.37 -5.37
N THR A 114 -3.28 6.94 -5.77
CA THR A 114 -4.08 7.82 -4.91
C THR A 114 -4.58 7.09 -3.67
N VAL A 115 -5.26 5.96 -3.88
CA VAL A 115 -5.79 5.12 -2.79
C VAL A 115 -4.66 4.59 -1.91
N GLY A 116 -3.55 4.16 -2.51
CA GLY A 116 -2.36 3.68 -1.81
C GLY A 116 -1.76 4.72 -0.89
N THR A 117 -1.74 5.97 -1.31
CA THR A 117 -1.20 7.08 -0.52
C THR A 117 -2.10 7.40 0.67
N VAL A 118 -3.40 7.49 0.47
CA VAL A 118 -4.37 7.82 1.53
C VAL A 118 -4.52 6.67 2.52
N SER A 119 -4.49 5.41 2.06
CA SER A 119 -4.68 4.23 2.91
C SER A 119 -3.41 3.64 3.51
N GLY A 120 -2.26 4.29 3.33
CA GLY A 120 -0.99 3.75 3.84
C GLY A 120 -0.49 2.50 3.10
N GLY A 121 -0.76 2.40 1.78
CA GLY A 121 -0.27 1.33 0.90
C GLY A 121 -1.35 0.35 0.41
N GLY A 122 -2.61 0.46 0.87
CA GLY A 122 -3.70 -0.45 0.47
C GLY A 122 -3.98 -0.48 -1.03
N GLY A 123 -3.84 0.65 -1.70
CA GLY A 123 -4.05 0.75 -3.14
C GLY A 123 -3.13 -0.12 -4.00
N LEU A 124 -1.94 -0.45 -3.51
CA LEU A 124 -1.01 -1.35 -4.21
C LEU A 124 -1.57 -2.76 -4.42
N TYR A 125 -2.55 -3.15 -3.61
CA TYR A 125 -3.22 -4.43 -3.78
C TYR A 125 -3.92 -4.55 -5.14
N PHE A 126 -4.60 -3.51 -5.59
CA PHE A 126 -5.24 -3.50 -6.92
C PHE A 126 -4.21 -3.68 -8.04
N LEU A 127 -3.05 -3.08 -7.85
CA LEU A 127 -1.94 -3.20 -8.79
C LEU A 127 -1.41 -4.63 -8.87
N VAL A 128 -1.23 -5.30 -7.72
CA VAL A 128 -0.76 -6.70 -7.69
C VAL A 128 -1.72 -7.65 -8.40
N VAL A 129 -3.03 -7.46 -8.22
CA VAL A 129 -4.04 -8.27 -8.93
C VAL A 129 -3.97 -8.04 -10.44
N PHE A 130 -3.81 -6.78 -10.87
CA PHE A 130 -3.59 -6.46 -12.28
C PHE A 130 -2.31 -7.12 -12.83
N LEU A 131 -1.20 -7.01 -12.11
CA LEU A 131 0.09 -7.57 -12.53
C LEU A 131 0.04 -9.09 -12.68
N LYS A 132 -0.71 -9.81 -11.84
CA LYS A 132 -0.92 -11.26 -11.98
C LYS A 132 -1.51 -11.66 -13.34
N LEU A 133 -2.26 -10.76 -13.96
CA LEU A 133 -2.91 -11.00 -15.25
C LEU A 133 -2.12 -10.41 -16.43
N ALA A 134 -1.31 -9.38 -16.17
CA ALA A 134 -0.56 -8.67 -17.19
C ALA A 134 0.84 -9.26 -17.44
N CYS A 135 1.48 -9.82 -16.39
CA CYS A 135 2.81 -10.40 -16.48
C CYS A 135 2.76 -11.88 -16.88
N GLU A 136 3.66 -12.28 -17.79
CA GLU A 136 3.70 -13.65 -18.33
C GLU A 136 4.32 -14.68 -17.36
N SER A 137 5.13 -14.23 -16.39
CA SER A 137 5.81 -15.11 -15.44
C SER A 137 5.78 -14.54 -14.01
N GLU A 138 5.89 -15.42 -13.03
CA GLU A 138 5.97 -15.02 -11.61
C GLU A 138 7.21 -14.18 -11.33
N THR A 139 8.31 -14.45 -12.01
CA THR A 139 9.56 -13.68 -11.88
C THR A 139 9.38 -12.27 -12.39
N SER A 140 8.74 -12.10 -13.56
CA SER A 140 8.41 -10.79 -14.14
C SER A 140 7.41 -10.03 -13.26
N LEU A 141 6.38 -10.71 -12.74
CA LEU A 141 5.44 -10.13 -11.79
C LEU A 141 6.15 -9.59 -10.55
N ARG A 142 7.03 -10.41 -9.95
CA ARG A 142 7.79 -10.01 -8.77
C ARG A 142 8.69 -8.82 -9.06
N GLY A 143 9.45 -8.84 -10.15
CA GLY A 143 10.32 -7.75 -10.56
C GLY A 143 9.56 -6.45 -10.81
N THR A 144 8.47 -6.51 -11.56
CA THR A 144 7.60 -5.37 -11.84
C THR A 144 6.99 -4.80 -10.56
N ASN A 145 6.52 -5.66 -9.65
CA ASN A 145 5.98 -5.23 -8.37
C ASN A 145 7.03 -4.54 -7.49
N LEU A 146 8.27 -5.04 -7.47
CA LEU A 146 9.38 -4.41 -6.73
C LEU A 146 9.68 -3.01 -7.26
N ILE A 147 9.75 -2.85 -8.59
CA ILE A 147 9.99 -1.54 -9.21
C ILE A 147 8.85 -0.58 -8.91
N LEU A 148 7.60 -0.99 -9.07
CA LEU A 148 6.45 -0.12 -8.83
C LEU A 148 6.29 0.26 -7.36
N SER A 149 6.50 -0.69 -6.45
CA SER A 149 6.45 -0.41 -5.01
C SER A 149 7.57 0.52 -4.56
N GLY A 150 8.79 0.31 -5.06
CA GLY A 150 9.93 1.18 -4.78
C GLY A 150 9.72 2.58 -5.34
N PHE A 151 9.24 2.68 -6.58
CA PHE A 151 8.90 3.95 -7.21
C PHE A 151 7.80 4.70 -6.44
N PHE A 152 6.73 4.00 -6.05
CA PHE A 152 5.65 4.57 -5.25
C PHE A 152 6.17 5.17 -3.94
N ILE A 153 7.00 4.43 -3.20
CA ILE A 153 7.53 4.90 -1.92
C ILE A 153 8.51 6.05 -2.11
N LEU A 154 9.38 5.98 -3.13
CA LEU A 154 10.32 7.05 -3.45
C LEU A 154 9.58 8.35 -3.80
N CYS A 155 8.62 8.28 -4.72
CA CYS A 155 7.78 9.43 -5.07
C CYS A 155 7.07 10.01 -3.85
N ARG A 156 6.55 9.15 -2.98
CA ARG A 156 5.85 9.57 -1.78
C ARG A 156 6.76 10.30 -0.80
N VAL A 157 7.96 9.78 -0.55
CA VAL A 157 8.96 10.46 0.28
C VAL A 157 9.29 11.83 -0.32
N LEU A 158 9.60 11.90 -1.62
CA LEU A 158 9.93 13.16 -2.30
C LEU A 158 8.79 14.19 -2.24
N LEU A 159 7.55 13.74 -2.43
CA LEU A 159 6.38 14.63 -2.37
C LEU A 159 6.02 15.08 -0.95
N LEU A 160 6.42 14.33 0.07
CA LEU A 160 6.23 14.70 1.48
C LEU A 160 7.30 15.66 2.00
N LEU A 161 8.50 15.72 1.39
CA LEU A 161 9.57 16.63 1.83
C LEU A 161 9.12 18.10 1.95
N PRO A 162 8.45 18.68 0.94
CA PRO A 162 8.05 20.11 1.01
C PRO A 162 6.86 20.37 1.92
N THR A 163 6.17 19.35 2.44
CA THR A 163 4.95 19.53 3.25
C THR A 163 5.21 19.95 4.70
N GLY A 164 6.45 19.89 5.16
CA GLY A 164 6.82 20.16 6.55
C GLY A 164 6.35 19.11 7.58
N LEU A 165 5.71 18.03 7.13
CA LEU A 165 5.23 16.96 8.02
C LEU A 165 6.36 16.04 8.51
N ILE A 166 7.53 16.12 7.89
CA ILE A 166 8.69 15.31 8.26
C ILE A 166 9.47 16.06 9.33
N THR A 167 9.36 15.60 10.56
CA THR A 167 10.09 16.14 11.71
C THR A 167 11.31 15.27 12.04
N GLY A 168 12.33 15.86 12.67
CA GLY A 168 13.48 15.10 13.17
C GLY A 168 13.07 13.99 14.15
N GLN A 169 12.07 14.25 14.97
CA GLN A 169 11.50 13.24 15.88
C GLN A 169 10.93 12.04 15.12
N LEU A 170 10.16 12.28 14.04
CA LEU A 170 9.60 11.22 13.19
C LEU A 170 10.70 10.31 12.60
N LEU A 171 11.83 10.91 12.17
CA LEU A 171 12.95 10.15 11.61
C LEU A 171 13.63 9.29 12.67
N VAL A 172 13.79 9.79 13.90
CA VAL A 172 14.32 9.02 15.03
C VAL A 172 13.38 7.86 15.38
N GLU A 173 12.08 8.13 15.47
CA GLU A 173 11.07 7.09 15.73
C GLU A 173 11.06 6.02 14.63
N ALA A 174 11.13 6.43 13.37
CA ALA A 174 11.24 5.50 12.23
C ALA A 174 12.51 4.64 12.32
N ALA A 175 13.64 5.23 12.66
CA ALA A 175 14.90 4.52 12.84
C ALA A 175 14.84 3.50 13.99
N LEU A 176 14.23 3.87 15.12
CA LEU A 176 14.02 2.98 16.26
C LEU A 176 13.07 1.81 15.94
N LEU A 177 12.15 1.99 14.99
CA LEU A 177 11.26 0.93 14.54
C LEU A 177 11.91 -0.06 13.57
N LEU A 178 13.03 0.27 12.92
CA LEU A 178 13.70 -0.62 11.96
C LEU A 178 14.01 -2.01 12.52
N PRO A 179 14.62 -2.17 13.72
CA PRO A 179 14.87 -3.50 14.28
C PRO A 179 13.59 -4.30 14.47
N ALA A 180 12.49 -3.65 14.93
CA ALA A 180 11.21 -4.30 15.11
C ALA A 180 10.58 -4.73 13.76
N VAL A 181 10.76 -3.93 12.70
CA VAL A 181 10.30 -4.27 11.34
C VAL A 181 11.07 -5.48 10.81
N PHE A 182 12.39 -5.53 10.99
CA PHE A 182 13.19 -6.69 10.58
C PHE A 182 12.81 -7.95 11.35
N LEU A 183 12.67 -7.87 12.67
CA LEU A 183 12.21 -8.98 13.51
C LEU A 183 10.81 -9.44 13.12
N GLY A 184 9.89 -8.49 12.89
CA GLY A 184 8.53 -8.78 12.45
C GLY A 184 8.48 -9.46 11.07
N THR A 185 9.31 -9.03 10.13
CA THR A 185 9.42 -9.64 8.82
C THR A 185 9.99 -11.05 8.92
N TRP A 186 11.02 -11.24 9.70
CA TRP A 186 11.65 -12.55 9.90
C TRP A 186 10.70 -13.55 10.60
N THR A 187 10.02 -13.14 11.68
CA THR A 187 9.03 -13.96 12.37
C THR A 187 7.83 -14.25 11.49
N GLY A 188 7.33 -13.25 10.75
CA GLY A 188 6.24 -13.39 9.80
C GLY A 188 6.54 -14.39 8.69
N THR A 189 7.75 -14.33 8.13
CA THR A 189 8.21 -15.29 7.12
C THR A 189 8.27 -16.72 7.68
N ARG A 190 8.80 -16.88 8.89
CA ARG A 190 8.82 -18.20 9.56
C ARG A 190 7.42 -18.74 9.83
N LEU A 191 6.52 -17.89 10.28
CA LEU A 191 5.13 -18.29 10.55
C LEU A 191 4.42 -18.69 9.25
N PHE A 192 4.63 -17.92 8.17
CA PHE A 192 4.09 -18.25 6.85
C PHE A 192 4.52 -19.64 6.36
N HIS A 193 5.80 -19.98 6.52
CA HIS A 193 6.31 -21.31 6.13
C HIS A 193 5.81 -22.46 7.02
N ARG A 194 5.35 -22.17 8.23
CA ARG A 194 4.85 -23.18 9.18
C ARG A 194 3.34 -23.33 9.20
N THR A 195 2.62 -22.39 8.61
CA THR A 195 1.15 -22.35 8.62
C THR A 195 0.64 -22.67 7.22
N GLU A 196 -0.49 -23.37 7.15
CA GLU A 196 -1.19 -23.59 5.89
C GLU A 196 -1.52 -22.23 5.24
N PRO A 197 -1.13 -21.98 3.98
CA PRO A 197 -1.27 -20.66 3.33
C PRO A 197 -2.69 -20.08 3.42
N ARG A 198 -3.70 -20.94 3.29
CA ARG A 198 -5.11 -20.52 3.35
C ARG A 198 -5.49 -19.99 4.72
N ARG A 199 -5.12 -20.70 5.80
CA ARG A 199 -5.43 -20.28 7.18
C ARG A 199 -4.70 -18.99 7.55
N PHE A 200 -3.46 -18.85 7.13
CA PHE A 200 -2.69 -17.62 7.33
C PHE A 200 -3.36 -16.43 6.64
N TYR A 201 -3.82 -16.63 5.40
CA TYR A 201 -4.48 -15.58 4.63
C TYR A 201 -5.84 -15.19 5.23
N ASP A 202 -6.66 -16.16 5.64
CA ASP A 202 -7.96 -15.92 6.29
C ASP A 202 -7.78 -15.16 7.62
N ALA A 203 -6.80 -15.54 8.44
CA ALA A 203 -6.47 -14.85 9.69
C ALA A 203 -6.03 -13.39 9.43
N LEU A 204 -5.19 -13.17 8.41
CA LEU A 204 -4.75 -11.84 8.01
C LEU A 204 -5.92 -10.97 7.56
N GLN A 205 -6.81 -11.49 6.72
CA GLN A 205 -8.01 -10.79 6.26
C GLN A 205 -8.94 -10.43 7.42
N PHE A 206 -9.13 -11.36 8.35
CA PHE A 206 -9.94 -11.12 9.54
C PHE A 206 -9.38 -9.98 10.40
N LEU A 207 -8.08 -9.98 10.67
CA LEU A 207 -7.40 -8.91 11.40
C LEU A 207 -7.50 -7.56 10.68
N LEU A 208 -7.38 -7.56 9.35
CA LEU A 208 -7.55 -6.34 8.54
C LEU A 208 -8.96 -5.77 8.64
N LEU A 209 -9.99 -6.63 8.54
CA LEU A 209 -11.38 -6.21 8.67
C LEU A 209 -11.68 -5.67 10.07
N LEU A 210 -11.23 -6.37 11.11
CA LEU A 210 -11.43 -5.92 12.49
C LEU A 210 -10.78 -4.56 12.74
N ALA A 211 -9.55 -4.37 12.29
CA ALA A 211 -8.86 -3.11 12.40
C ALA A 211 -9.52 -1.99 11.56
N ALA A 212 -10.00 -2.30 10.35
CA ALA A 212 -10.70 -1.34 9.50
C ALA A 212 -12.02 -0.87 10.12
N VAL A 213 -12.80 -1.80 10.68
CA VAL A 213 -14.05 -1.47 11.41
C VAL A 213 -13.76 -0.61 12.64
N ALA A 214 -12.70 -0.94 13.41
CA ALA A 214 -12.30 -0.15 14.57
C ALA A 214 -11.90 1.30 14.18
N LEU A 215 -11.19 1.47 13.05
CA LEU A 215 -10.85 2.80 12.53
C LEU A 215 -12.07 3.58 12.07
N MET A 216 -13.00 2.92 11.37
CA MET A 216 -14.26 3.56 10.95
C MET A 216 -15.07 4.02 12.15
N ALA A 217 -15.25 3.15 13.15
CA ALA A 217 -15.97 3.48 14.38
C ALA A 217 -15.34 4.68 15.10
N ARG A 218 -14.00 4.73 15.18
CA ARG A 218 -13.31 5.86 15.77
C ARG A 218 -13.42 7.15 14.95
N GLY A 219 -13.35 7.03 13.61
CA GLY A 219 -13.52 8.19 12.71
C GLY A 219 -14.93 8.79 12.84
N VAL A 220 -15.97 7.94 12.84
CA VAL A 220 -17.36 8.37 13.04
C VAL A 220 -17.57 8.99 14.42
N ALA A 221 -17.08 8.35 15.48
CA ALA A 221 -17.25 8.84 16.86
C ALA A 221 -16.59 10.19 17.12
N LYS A 222 -15.64 10.62 16.28
CA LYS A 222 -14.99 11.93 16.38
C LYS A 222 -15.61 12.98 15.48
N LEU A 223 -16.41 12.58 14.49
CA LEU A 223 -17.13 13.48 13.58
C LEU A 223 -18.51 13.87 14.12
N ILE A 224 -19.06 13.10 15.07
CA ILE A 224 -20.30 13.39 15.81
C ILE A 224 -19.97 14.08 17.12
#